data_5977c84a9a7bdb806aa4a594288412d9
#
_entry.id   5977c84a9a7bdb806aa4a594288412d9
#
_cell.length_a   1.000
_cell.length_b   1.000
_cell.length_c   1.000
_cell.angle_alpha   90.00
_cell.angle_beta   90.00
_cell.angle_gamma   90.00
#
_symmetry.space_group_name_H-M   'P 1'
#
loop_
_entity.id
_entity.type
_entity.pdbx_description
1 polymer ?
#
loop_
_entity_poly.entity_id
_entity_poly.type
_entity_poly.pdbx_seq_one_letter_code
_entity_poly.pdbx_strand_id
1 'polypeptide(L)'
;MKLDLSVLPTANDTTTERVFAAIDIGSNSFHLIVARLEHGEIRPLHVLAEKVQLGKDLTNHRLAPEAIERGLACLERFQQLLL
;
A
#
# COMPACT_ATOMS: atom_id res chain seq x y z
N MET A 1 -4.89 -8.27 0.51
CA MET A 1 -5.77 -7.26 1.13
C MET A 1 -5.57 -5.92 0.44
N LYS A 2 -6.63 -5.26 0.14
CA LYS A 2 -6.59 -3.98 -0.56
C LYS A 2 -7.18 -2.89 0.30
N LEU A 3 -6.49 -1.76 0.42
CA LEU A 3 -7.00 -0.61 1.12
C LEU A 3 -7.93 0.17 0.20
N ASP A 4 -9.10 0.50 0.72
CA ASP A 4 -10.08 1.27 -0.02
C ASP A 4 -9.87 2.75 0.26
N LEU A 5 -9.41 3.48 -0.74
CA LEU A 5 -9.13 4.90 -0.61
C LEU A 5 -10.40 5.74 -0.40
N SER A 6 -11.58 5.19 -0.72
CA SER A 6 -12.83 5.91 -0.53
C SER A 6 -13.23 6.06 0.94
N VAL A 7 -12.61 5.26 1.82
CA VAL A 7 -12.89 5.29 3.28
C VAL A 7 -11.91 6.16 4.05
N LEU A 8 -11.07 6.91 3.37
CA LEU A 8 -10.13 7.78 4.06
C LEU A 8 -10.88 8.84 4.87
N PRO A 9 -10.35 9.17 6.06
CA PRO A 9 -11.02 10.15 6.90
C PRO A 9 -11.16 11.48 6.17
N THR A 10 -12.38 11.96 6.09
CA THR A 10 -12.61 13.29 5.57
C THR A 10 -12.20 14.27 6.65
N ALA A 11 -11.30 15.17 6.31
CA ALA A 11 -11.07 16.29 7.20
C ALA A 11 -12.30 17.16 7.25
N ASN A 12 -12.56 17.73 8.39
CA ASN A 12 -13.57 18.77 8.51
C ASN A 12 -13.16 20.03 7.72
N ASP A 13 -11.91 20.09 7.33
CA ASP A 13 -11.38 21.18 6.53
C ASP A 13 -11.17 20.69 5.09
N THR A 14 -12.13 21.06 4.22
CA THR A 14 -12.09 20.67 2.80
C THR A 14 -11.12 21.52 2.00
N THR A 15 -10.55 22.55 2.60
CA THR A 15 -9.59 23.44 1.90
C THR A 15 -8.16 22.99 2.06
N THR A 16 -7.88 22.10 3.01
CA THR A 16 -6.54 21.65 3.30
C THR A 16 -6.15 20.50 2.39
N GLU A 17 -5.02 20.65 1.71
CA GLU A 17 -4.43 19.55 0.96
C GLU A 17 -3.86 18.52 1.92
N ARG A 18 -4.05 17.25 1.58
CA ARG A 18 -3.50 16.15 2.35
C ARG A 18 -2.77 15.20 1.43
N VAL A 19 -1.62 14.76 1.89
CA VAL A 19 -0.87 13.69 1.23
C VAL A 19 -0.96 12.46 2.13
N PHE A 20 -1.29 11.34 1.53
CA PHE A 20 -1.39 10.09 2.25
C PHE A 20 -0.90 8.95 1.36
N ALA A 21 -0.67 7.82 1.98
CA ALA A 21 -0.22 6.62 1.31
C ALA A 21 -1.17 5.47 1.61
N ALA A 22 -1.33 4.61 0.63
CA ALA A 22 -2.05 3.36 0.79
C ALA A 22 -1.19 2.22 0.28
N ILE A 23 -1.29 1.08 0.94
CA ILE A 23 -0.57 -0.11 0.54
C ILE A 23 -1.60 -1.20 0.23
N ASP A 24 -1.48 -1.76 -0.97
CA ASP A 24 -2.29 -2.87 -1.44
C ASP A 24 -1.43 -4.13 -1.35
N ILE A 25 -1.83 -5.05 -0.49
CA ILE A 25 -1.09 -6.30 -0.28
C ILE A 25 -1.79 -7.41 -1.06
N GLY A 26 -1.20 -7.78 -2.18
CA GLY A 26 -1.72 -8.85 -3.03
C GLY A 26 -0.89 -10.11 -2.91
N SER A 27 -1.41 -11.20 -3.44
CA SER A 27 -0.72 -12.48 -3.41
C SER A 27 0.53 -12.52 -4.28
N ASN A 28 0.60 -11.68 -5.29
CA ASN A 28 1.73 -11.63 -6.22
C ASN A 28 2.57 -10.37 -6.02
N SER A 29 1.92 -9.23 -5.89
CA SER A 29 2.61 -7.94 -5.81
C SER A 29 2.02 -7.07 -4.71
N PHE A 30 2.88 -6.26 -4.09
CA PHE A 30 2.45 -5.18 -3.21
C PHE A 30 2.51 -3.89 -4.00
N HIS A 31 1.55 -3.00 -3.74
CA HIS A 31 1.53 -1.69 -4.37
C HIS A 31 1.54 -0.62 -3.30
N LEU A 32 2.35 0.40 -3.51
CA LEU A 32 2.33 1.61 -2.71
C LEU A 32 1.78 2.72 -3.58
N ILE A 33 0.75 3.38 -3.09
CA ILE A 33 0.15 4.52 -3.77
C ILE A 33 0.30 5.72 -2.85
N VAL A 34 0.97 6.75 -3.32
CA VAL A 34 1.04 8.04 -2.63
C VAL A 34 0.16 8.99 -3.39
N ALA A 35 -0.76 9.61 -2.71
CA ALA A 35 -1.76 10.46 -3.34
C ALA A 35 -1.96 11.74 -2.56
N ARG A 36 -2.41 12.76 -3.27
CA ARG A 36 -2.83 14.04 -2.70
C ARG A 36 -4.34 14.17 -2.82
N LEU A 37 -4.95 14.59 -1.75
CA LEU A 37 -6.37 14.96 -1.77
C LEU A 37 -6.45 16.49 -1.94
N GLU A 38 -7.02 16.93 -3.05
CA GLU A 38 -7.22 18.34 -3.38
C GLU A 38 -8.66 18.55 -3.84
N HIS A 39 -9.34 19.50 -3.23
CA HIS A 39 -10.69 19.87 -3.67
C HIS A 39 -11.63 18.68 -3.85
N GLY A 40 -11.53 17.70 -2.95
CA GLY A 40 -12.35 16.50 -3.01
C GLY A 40 -11.92 15.47 -4.03
N GLU A 41 -10.81 15.70 -4.74
CA GLU A 41 -10.28 14.77 -5.74
C GLU A 41 -8.99 14.14 -5.25
N ILE A 42 -8.81 12.86 -5.58
CA ILE A 42 -7.60 12.12 -5.27
C ILE A 42 -6.68 12.16 -6.48
N ARG A 43 -5.47 12.68 -6.28
CA ARG A 43 -4.46 12.75 -7.32
C ARG A 43 -3.28 11.85 -6.96
N PRO A 44 -3.06 10.78 -7.71
CA PRO A 44 -1.89 9.94 -7.49
C PRO A 44 -0.61 10.73 -7.76
N LEU A 45 0.33 10.67 -6.83
CA LEU A 45 1.66 11.28 -6.99
C LEU A 45 2.68 10.23 -7.38
N HIS A 46 2.63 9.06 -6.73
CA HIS A 46 3.51 7.95 -7.03
C HIS A 46 2.72 6.65 -6.93
N VAL A 47 3.02 5.74 -7.82
CA VAL A 47 2.52 4.37 -7.75
C VAL A 47 3.72 3.46 -7.93
N LEU A 48 4.00 2.64 -6.93
CA LEU A 48 5.09 1.68 -6.96
C LEU A 48 4.51 0.29 -6.83
N ALA A 49 5.09 -0.64 -7.57
CA ALA A 49 4.72 -2.05 -7.48
C ALA A 49 5.97 -2.86 -7.23
N GLU A 50 5.88 -3.80 -6.32
CA GLU A 50 6.97 -4.73 -6.05
C GLU A 50 6.43 -6.15 -6.04
N LYS A 51 7.06 -7.02 -6.81
CA LYS A 51 6.66 -8.41 -6.93
C LYS A 51 7.18 -9.18 -5.72
N VAL A 52 6.30 -9.49 -4.79
CA VAL A 52 6.63 -10.16 -3.54
C VAL A 52 6.39 -11.66 -3.62
N GLN A 53 5.38 -12.06 -4.42
CA GLN A 53 4.97 -13.46 -4.53
C GLN A 53 4.63 -14.06 -3.16
N LEU A 54 3.77 -13.37 -2.43
CA LEU A 54 3.40 -13.78 -1.08
C LEU A 54 2.74 -15.16 -1.07
N GLY A 55 2.00 -15.48 -2.12
CA GLY A 55 1.31 -16.78 -2.24
C GLY A 55 2.18 -17.91 -2.76
N LYS A 56 3.46 -17.66 -3.08
CA LYS A 56 4.34 -18.70 -3.59
C LYS A 56 4.61 -19.73 -2.50
N ASP A 57 4.53 -21.00 -2.88
CA ASP A 57 4.77 -22.13 -1.99
C ASP A 57 3.81 -22.17 -0.78
N LEU A 58 2.60 -21.60 -0.97
CA LEU A 58 1.54 -21.67 0.03
C LEU A 58 1.17 -23.14 0.26
N THR A 59 1.20 -23.57 1.52
CA THR A 59 0.89 -24.94 1.89
C THR A 59 -0.02 -24.95 3.11
N ASN A 60 -1.11 -25.71 3.05
CA ASN A 60 -2.06 -25.82 4.17
C ASN A 60 -2.54 -24.47 4.67
N HIS A 61 -2.81 -23.52 3.75
CA HIS A 61 -3.27 -22.18 4.06
C HIS A 61 -2.26 -21.35 4.87
N ARG A 62 -0.97 -21.72 4.81
CA ARG A 62 0.09 -21.01 5.49
C ARG A 62 1.08 -20.44 4.48
N LEU A 63 1.50 -19.22 4.73
CA LEU A 63 2.52 -18.59 3.94
C LEU A 63 3.88 -19.24 4.22
N ALA A 64 4.68 -19.41 3.17
CA ALA A 64 6.05 -19.89 3.35
C ALA A 64 6.87 -18.83 4.11
N PRO A 65 7.79 -19.25 5.00
CA PRO A 65 8.62 -18.30 5.75
C PRO A 65 9.36 -17.32 4.86
N GLU A 66 9.87 -17.77 3.71
CA GLU A 66 10.58 -16.92 2.76
C GLU A 66 9.65 -15.87 2.16
N ALA A 67 8.39 -16.23 1.94
CA ALA A 67 7.40 -15.27 1.42
C ALA A 67 7.11 -14.19 2.46
N ILE A 68 6.99 -14.55 3.72
CA ILE A 68 6.80 -13.60 4.80
C ILE A 68 7.98 -12.64 4.88
N GLU A 69 9.20 -13.15 4.79
CA GLU A 69 10.40 -12.32 4.80
C GLU A 69 10.41 -11.33 3.64
N ARG A 70 10.05 -11.78 2.43
CA ARG A 70 9.98 -10.90 1.27
C ARG A 70 8.94 -9.80 1.47
N GLY A 71 7.79 -10.17 2.03
CA GLY A 71 6.73 -9.21 2.28
C GLY A 71 7.14 -8.16 3.31
N LEU A 72 7.74 -8.59 4.41
CA LEU A 72 8.20 -7.66 5.45
C LEU A 72 9.30 -6.74 4.92
N ALA A 73 10.22 -7.27 4.11
CA ALA A 73 11.27 -6.46 3.50
C ALA A 73 10.69 -5.42 2.54
N CYS A 74 9.66 -5.80 1.78
CA CYS A 74 8.97 -4.86 0.89
C CYS A 74 8.30 -3.74 1.69
N LEU A 75 7.59 -4.07 2.76
CA LEU A 75 6.94 -3.08 3.61
C LEU A 75 7.97 -2.13 4.25
N GLU A 76 9.13 -2.65 4.63
CA GLU A 76 10.20 -1.83 5.17
C GLU A 76 10.72 -0.84 4.12
N ARG A 77 10.90 -1.29 2.88
CA ARG A 77 11.29 -0.39 1.78
C ARG A 77 10.24 0.68 1.53
N PHE A 78 8.97 0.32 1.56
CA PHE A 78 7.89 1.29 1.40
C PHE A 78 7.90 2.31 2.53
N GLN A 79 8.12 1.85 3.76
CA GLN A 79 8.21 2.75 4.90
C GLN A 79 9.33 3.78 4.73
N GLN A 80 10.48 3.35 4.25
CA GLN A 80 11.62 4.25 4.03
C GLN A 80 11.31 5.33 3.00
N LEU A 81 10.51 5.00 1.99
CA LEU A 81 10.09 5.97 0.98
C LEU A 81 9.11 7.01 1.53
N LEU A 82 8.42 6.69 2.61
CA LEU A 82 7.41 7.55 3.22
C LEU A 82 7.98 8.44 4.32
N LEU A 83 9.16 8.15 4.78
CA LEU A 83 9.84 8.96 5.79
C LEU A 83 10.62 10.08 5.13
#